data_d535631a224017322caafe13422a4816
#
_entry.id   d535631a224017322caafe13422a4816
#
_cell.length_a   1.000
_cell.length_b   1.000
_cell.length_c   1.000
_cell.angle_alpha   90.00
_cell.angle_beta   90.00
_cell.angle_gamma   90.00
#
_symmetry.space_group_name_H-M   'P 1'
#
loop_
_entity.id
_entity.type
_entity.pdbx_description
1 polymer ?
#
loop_
_entity_poly.entity_id
_entity_poly.type
_entity_poly.pdbx_seq_one_letter_code
_entity_poly.pdbx_strand_id
1 'polypeptide(L)'
;MDRKYAKLFAGAAAVALAATSLGTVAVAQDDGYTIGVSNTVQGNGWREEMICSIKAQAAASGEVASLNIAHRNTDPAGQLEDIRNLIAAGVDAIIINPADGDALTPAIQEATSAGIPVVAVDATVNEPTAYILSNNQEEYARLGAEWLFEKLGGEGNVFYMRGLAGHSADDARDVGFDAALANYPGIEIINEVHTGWSQDQGSQQMLDMIASGIPVDGVWTSGIDNVIVDAYVDSDEPLVPIVGADNSQFVQYLGSVEGLEGAAVTNPGTVGGAGVTLALKILNGELPLTPESADTQMVTVDPVLWDNTTEEGQALIAGAARDDLHPTWPVGLQIPGWTTYTDDAIIACEDVG
;
A
#
# COMPACT_ATOMS: atom_id res chain seq x y z
N MET A 1 101.30 9.55 36.31
CA MET A 1 101.49 10.36 35.06
C MET A 1 100.12 10.65 34.54
N ASP A 2 99.62 11.75 34.80
CA ASP A 2 99.31 12.91 34.00
C ASP A 2 98.01 12.73 33.19
N ARG A 3 97.17 13.49 33.57
CA ARG A 3 96.61 14.82 33.27
C ARG A 3 95.41 14.68 32.36
N LYS A 4 94.29 15.16 32.75
CA LYS A 4 93.75 16.52 32.86
C LYS A 4 92.69 16.82 31.79
N TYR A 5 91.64 17.40 32.25
CA TYR A 5 90.71 18.47 31.86
C TYR A 5 89.42 17.95 31.20
N ALA A 6 88.36 18.07 31.81
CA ALA A 6 87.52 19.21 32.19
C ALA A 6 87.00 20.04 31.02
N LYS A 7 85.75 20.05 30.87
CA LYS A 7 84.79 21.19 30.64
C LYS A 7 83.71 20.73 29.60
N LEU A 8 82.53 20.91 29.84
CA LEU A 8 81.57 21.91 30.21
C LEU A 8 80.49 22.00 29.18
N PHE A 9 79.28 21.90 29.66
CA PHE A 9 78.06 22.50 29.13
C PHE A 9 77.67 22.39 27.68
N ALA A 10 76.51 21.71 27.43
CA ALA A 10 75.33 22.41 26.89
C ALA A 10 74.13 21.49 27.05
N GLY A 11 73.19 21.88 27.87
CA GLY A 11 71.90 21.29 27.95
C GLY A 11 71.11 21.60 26.64
N ALA A 12 70.65 20.59 26.03
CA ALA A 12 69.60 20.74 25.02
C ALA A 12 68.34 20.06 25.55
N ALA A 13 67.43 20.87 26.05
CA ALA A 13 66.11 20.46 26.43
C ALA A 13 65.39 20.06 25.13
N ALA A 14 65.20 18.78 24.93
CA ALA A 14 64.30 18.28 23.90
C ALA A 14 62.86 18.54 24.36
N VAL A 15 62.24 19.61 23.87
CA VAL A 15 60.79 19.83 23.94
C VAL A 15 60.14 18.81 22.99
N ALA A 16 59.59 17.76 23.57
CA ALA A 16 58.68 16.87 22.85
C ALA A 16 57.38 17.64 22.53
N LEU A 17 57.23 18.14 21.33
CA LEU A 17 55.94 18.55 20.81
C LEU A 17 55.08 17.29 20.69
N ALA A 18 54.21 17.07 21.65
CA ALA A 18 53.06 16.22 21.51
C ALA A 18 52.12 16.89 20.47
N ALA A 19 52.19 16.44 19.22
CA ALA A 19 51.19 16.73 18.23
C ALA A 19 49.91 16.03 18.67
N THR A 20 49.05 16.73 19.40
CA THR A 20 47.64 16.35 19.52
C THR A 20 47.04 16.47 18.15
N SER A 21 46.94 15.34 17.45
CA SER A 21 46.01 15.21 16.31
C SER A 21 44.62 15.43 16.88
N LEU A 22 44.11 16.63 16.76
CA LEU A 22 42.69 16.88 16.78
C LEU A 22 42.13 16.08 15.58
N GLY A 23 41.73 14.84 15.85
CA GLY A 23 40.84 14.16 14.97
C GLY A 23 39.61 15.07 14.81
N THR A 24 39.46 15.65 13.66
CA THR A 24 38.17 16.16 13.24
C THR A 24 37.25 14.95 13.29
N VAL A 25 36.44 14.87 14.34
CA VAL A 25 35.22 14.10 14.31
C VAL A 25 34.49 14.76 13.15
N ALA A 26 34.49 14.13 11.98
CA ALA A 26 33.51 14.39 10.96
C ALA A 26 32.19 14.11 11.67
N VAL A 27 31.49 15.14 12.07
CA VAL A 27 30.04 15.02 12.32
C VAL A 27 29.54 14.52 10.99
N ALA A 28 29.16 13.25 10.91
CA ALA A 28 28.38 12.75 9.81
C ALA A 28 27.21 13.74 9.74
N GLN A 29 27.12 14.47 8.67
CA GLN A 29 25.96 15.24 8.34
C GLN A 29 24.90 14.14 8.25
N ASP A 30 23.91 14.23 9.12
CA ASP A 30 22.79 13.28 9.13
C ASP A 30 21.95 13.67 7.92
N ASP A 31 22.34 13.15 6.76
CA ASP A 31 21.68 13.49 5.49
C ASP A 31 20.28 12.83 5.37
N GLY A 32 19.81 12.20 6.45
CA GLY A 32 18.54 11.45 6.53
C GLY A 32 18.65 10.05 5.92
N TYR A 33 17.59 9.28 6.04
CA TYR A 33 17.51 7.89 5.59
C TYR A 33 17.28 7.78 4.09
N THR A 34 17.80 6.72 3.48
CA THR A 34 17.45 6.28 2.12
C THR A 34 16.51 5.10 2.22
N ILE A 35 15.29 5.23 1.71
CA ILE A 35 14.29 4.16 1.73
C ILE A 35 14.15 3.55 0.34
N GLY A 36 14.27 2.22 0.25
CA GLY A 36 13.97 1.45 -0.94
C GLY A 36 12.48 1.14 -1.05
N VAL A 37 11.93 1.19 -2.26
CA VAL A 37 10.52 0.85 -2.52
C VAL A 37 10.45 -0.12 -3.69
N SER A 38 9.67 -1.21 -3.54
CA SER A 38 9.40 -2.13 -4.65
C SER A 38 7.91 -2.39 -4.81
N ASN A 39 7.38 -2.07 -6.00
CA ASN A 39 6.01 -2.30 -6.41
C ASN A 39 5.94 -2.88 -7.83
N THR A 40 5.09 -3.89 -8.04
CA THR A 40 5.08 -4.74 -9.23
C THR A 40 3.96 -4.45 -10.23
N VAL A 41 3.06 -3.51 -9.93
CA VAL A 41 1.97 -3.11 -10.82
C VAL A 41 2.02 -1.60 -11.02
N GLN A 42 2.41 -1.18 -12.22
CA GLN A 42 2.43 0.22 -12.64
C GLN A 42 1.20 0.55 -13.49
N GLY A 43 0.68 1.77 -13.38
CA GLY A 43 -0.47 2.26 -14.14
C GLY A 43 -1.84 1.91 -13.54
N ASN A 44 -1.88 1.21 -12.41
CA ASN A 44 -3.08 1.03 -11.60
C ASN A 44 -3.22 2.22 -10.64
N GLY A 45 -4.38 2.91 -10.64
CA GLY A 45 -4.57 4.15 -9.89
C GLY A 45 -4.31 4.03 -8.38
N TRP A 46 -4.75 2.94 -7.76
CA TRP A 46 -4.48 2.66 -6.36
C TRP A 46 -2.96 2.54 -6.08
N ARG A 47 -2.22 1.89 -6.98
CA ARG A 47 -0.75 1.73 -6.87
C ARG A 47 -0.02 3.06 -7.07
N GLU A 48 -0.51 3.90 -7.98
CA GLU A 48 0.04 5.24 -8.19
C GLU A 48 -0.16 6.11 -6.94
N GLU A 49 -1.36 6.10 -6.34
CA GLU A 49 -1.61 6.78 -5.07
C GLU A 49 -0.71 6.26 -3.96
N MET A 50 -0.52 4.94 -3.84
CA MET A 50 0.39 4.35 -2.87
C MET A 50 1.81 4.91 -3.01
N ILE A 51 2.35 4.99 -4.23
CA ILE A 51 3.67 5.57 -4.48
C ILE A 51 3.70 7.06 -4.13
N CYS A 52 2.66 7.81 -4.50
CA CYS A 52 2.58 9.24 -4.17
C CYS A 52 2.49 9.47 -2.65
N SER A 53 1.78 8.61 -1.92
CA SER A 53 1.71 8.67 -0.47
C SER A 53 3.06 8.37 0.21
N ILE A 54 3.84 7.43 -0.34
CA ILE A 54 5.22 7.17 0.10
C ILE A 54 6.07 8.42 -0.06
N LYS A 55 6.04 9.05 -1.25
CA LYS A 55 6.80 10.28 -1.53
C LYS A 55 6.38 11.42 -0.60
N ALA A 56 5.08 11.65 -0.46
CA ALA A 56 4.54 12.71 0.39
C ALA A 56 4.92 12.51 1.86
N GLN A 57 4.84 11.28 2.39
CA GLN A 57 5.20 10.99 3.78
C GLN A 57 6.71 11.07 4.01
N ALA A 58 7.52 10.62 3.06
CA ALA A 58 8.96 10.77 3.12
C ALA A 58 9.36 12.24 3.21
N ALA A 59 8.81 13.09 2.35
CA ALA A 59 9.05 14.54 2.39
C ALA A 59 8.54 15.18 3.69
N ALA A 60 7.33 14.83 4.13
CA ALA A 60 6.72 15.42 5.33
C ALA A 60 7.44 15.02 6.63
N SER A 61 8.09 13.86 6.67
CA SER A 61 8.84 13.40 7.84
C SER A 61 10.05 14.26 8.15
N GLY A 62 10.70 14.82 7.12
CA GLY A 62 11.98 15.53 7.23
C GLY A 62 13.16 14.62 7.59
N GLU A 63 12.96 13.29 7.65
CA GLU A 63 13.97 12.31 8.05
C GLU A 63 14.46 11.47 6.87
N VAL A 64 13.74 11.49 5.73
CA VAL A 64 14.10 10.75 4.51
C VAL A 64 14.82 11.67 3.53
N ALA A 65 16.08 11.36 3.24
CA ALA A 65 16.90 12.11 2.29
C ALA A 65 16.63 11.70 0.85
N SER A 66 16.31 10.42 0.60
CA SER A 66 16.06 9.92 -0.76
C SER A 66 15.20 8.65 -0.77
N LEU A 67 14.54 8.43 -1.92
CA LEU A 67 13.77 7.24 -2.21
C LEU A 67 14.35 6.52 -3.43
N ASN A 68 14.68 5.22 -3.28
CA ASN A 68 15.05 4.36 -4.40
C ASN A 68 13.84 3.51 -4.79
N ILE A 69 13.11 3.91 -5.83
CA ILE A 69 11.82 3.34 -6.19
C ILE A 69 11.95 2.42 -7.42
N ALA A 70 11.67 1.12 -7.25
CA ALA A 70 11.40 0.16 -8.31
C ALA A 70 9.87 0.02 -8.47
N HIS A 71 9.29 0.81 -9.36
CA HIS A 71 7.86 0.82 -9.67
C HIS A 71 7.66 0.46 -11.13
N ARG A 72 7.35 -0.81 -11.40
CA ARG A 72 7.26 -1.36 -12.76
C ARG A 72 6.39 -2.60 -12.82
N ASN A 73 5.87 -2.92 -14.00
CA ASN A 73 5.17 -4.18 -14.21
C ASN A 73 6.18 -5.33 -14.24
N THR A 74 6.09 -6.23 -13.26
CA THR A 74 6.95 -7.40 -13.15
C THR A 74 6.25 -8.53 -12.37
N ASP A 75 6.85 -9.71 -12.40
CA ASP A 75 6.43 -10.91 -11.66
C ASP A 75 7.18 -11.03 -10.31
N PRO A 76 6.87 -12.03 -9.46
CA PRO A 76 7.58 -12.26 -8.20
C PRO A 76 9.09 -12.44 -8.36
N ALA A 77 9.55 -13.05 -9.47
CA ALA A 77 10.99 -13.23 -9.71
C ALA A 77 11.69 -11.90 -9.99
N GLY A 78 11.06 -11.03 -10.77
CA GLY A 78 11.57 -9.68 -11.01
C GLY A 78 11.52 -8.80 -9.76
N GLN A 79 10.51 -8.96 -8.89
CA GLN A 79 10.46 -8.24 -7.62
C GLN A 79 11.57 -8.71 -6.67
N LEU A 80 11.85 -9.99 -6.62
CA LEU A 80 12.96 -10.53 -5.84
C LEU A 80 14.31 -9.92 -6.28
N GLU A 81 14.50 -9.71 -7.59
CA GLU A 81 15.68 -9.02 -8.12
C GLU A 81 15.70 -7.54 -7.72
N ASP A 82 14.54 -6.84 -7.77
CA ASP A 82 14.43 -5.44 -7.34
C ASP A 82 14.82 -5.28 -5.87
N ILE A 83 14.34 -6.15 -4.98
CA ILE A 83 14.69 -6.12 -3.55
C ILE A 83 16.20 -6.32 -3.37
N ARG A 84 16.83 -7.28 -4.07
CA ARG A 84 18.27 -7.50 -4.01
C ARG A 84 19.07 -6.30 -4.51
N ASN A 85 18.58 -5.62 -5.55
CA ASN A 85 19.20 -4.37 -6.02
C ASN A 85 19.12 -3.25 -4.98
N LEU A 86 18.02 -3.14 -4.26
CA LEU A 86 17.87 -2.19 -3.16
C LEU A 86 18.83 -2.53 -1.99
N ILE A 87 18.96 -3.80 -1.62
CA ILE A 87 19.95 -4.27 -0.63
C ILE A 87 21.38 -3.88 -1.07
N ALA A 88 21.72 -4.16 -2.33
CA ALA A 88 23.04 -3.83 -2.88
C ALA A 88 23.31 -2.33 -2.98
N ALA A 89 22.26 -1.53 -3.14
CA ALA A 89 22.35 -0.06 -3.09
C ALA A 89 22.56 0.50 -1.68
N GLY A 90 22.41 -0.34 -0.65
CA GLY A 90 22.63 0.05 0.75
C GLY A 90 21.56 0.97 1.31
N VAL A 91 20.29 0.73 0.97
CA VAL A 91 19.16 1.47 1.56
C VAL A 91 19.01 1.14 3.03
N ASP A 92 18.45 2.06 3.83
CA ASP A 92 18.29 1.91 5.28
C ASP A 92 17.05 1.08 5.65
N ALA A 93 15.99 1.10 4.82
CA ALA A 93 14.79 0.28 4.96
C ALA A 93 14.21 -0.03 3.59
N ILE A 94 13.38 -1.09 3.49
CA ILE A 94 12.70 -1.46 2.25
C ILE A 94 11.18 -1.56 2.51
N ILE A 95 10.39 -0.85 1.70
CA ILE A 95 8.93 -0.96 1.64
C ILE A 95 8.55 -1.74 0.39
N ILE A 96 7.75 -2.78 0.55
CA ILE A 96 7.29 -3.61 -0.58
C ILE A 96 5.77 -3.68 -0.61
N ASN A 97 5.17 -3.62 -1.81
CA ASN A 97 3.86 -4.20 -2.04
C ASN A 97 4.10 -5.54 -2.75
N PRO A 98 4.01 -6.67 -2.02
CA PRO A 98 4.48 -7.96 -2.51
C PRO A 98 3.59 -8.50 -3.63
N ALA A 99 4.21 -9.02 -4.67
CA ALA A 99 3.53 -9.75 -5.75
C ALA A 99 3.07 -11.16 -5.30
N ASP A 100 3.78 -11.73 -4.32
CA ASP A 100 3.53 -13.07 -3.79
C ASP A 100 4.10 -13.16 -2.37
N GLY A 101 3.32 -13.73 -1.44
CA GLY A 101 3.67 -13.76 -0.03
C GLY A 101 4.83 -14.69 0.32
N ASP A 102 5.04 -15.75 -0.44
CA ASP A 102 6.06 -16.79 -0.20
C ASP A 102 7.32 -16.57 -1.04
N ALA A 103 7.14 -16.19 -2.31
CA ALA A 103 8.25 -16.10 -3.28
C ALA A 103 9.32 -15.07 -2.87
N LEU A 104 8.96 -14.06 -2.07
CA LEU A 104 9.87 -13.00 -1.64
C LEU A 104 10.65 -13.34 -0.37
N THR A 105 10.29 -14.43 0.34
CA THR A 105 10.96 -14.88 1.57
C THR A 105 12.49 -14.84 1.49
N PRO A 106 13.17 -15.35 0.45
CA PRO A 106 14.65 -15.31 0.41
C PRO A 106 15.22 -13.89 0.42
N ALA A 107 14.62 -12.96 -0.34
CA ALA A 107 15.11 -11.58 -0.40
C ALA A 107 14.81 -10.79 0.89
N ILE A 108 13.68 -11.06 1.55
CA ILE A 108 13.34 -10.47 2.84
C ILE A 108 14.36 -10.94 3.91
N GLN A 109 14.70 -12.23 3.93
CA GLN A 109 15.72 -12.77 4.83
C GLN A 109 17.13 -12.21 4.54
N GLU A 110 17.48 -12.02 3.27
CA GLU A 110 18.71 -11.36 2.86
C GLU A 110 18.77 -9.92 3.38
N ALA A 111 17.69 -9.14 3.25
CA ALA A 111 17.59 -7.76 3.74
C ALA A 111 17.73 -7.69 5.27
N THR A 112 16.94 -8.47 6.00
CA THR A 112 16.94 -8.46 7.47
C THR A 112 18.26 -8.96 8.05
N SER A 113 18.92 -9.94 7.40
CA SER A 113 20.27 -10.39 7.77
C SER A 113 21.35 -9.33 7.53
N ALA A 114 21.12 -8.42 6.58
CA ALA A 114 21.98 -7.26 6.34
C ALA A 114 21.68 -6.08 7.28
N GLY A 115 20.70 -6.21 8.17
CA GLY A 115 20.28 -5.14 9.09
C GLY A 115 19.31 -4.15 8.48
N ILE A 116 18.69 -4.48 7.33
CA ILE A 116 17.72 -3.64 6.63
C ILE A 116 16.30 -4.13 6.95
N PRO A 117 15.49 -3.37 7.69
CA PRO A 117 14.10 -3.73 7.97
C PRO A 117 13.26 -3.73 6.69
N VAL A 118 12.30 -4.67 6.63
CA VAL A 118 11.35 -4.77 5.53
C VAL A 118 9.94 -4.53 6.05
N VAL A 119 9.21 -3.66 5.37
CA VAL A 119 7.80 -3.37 5.62
C VAL A 119 6.99 -3.76 4.38
N ALA A 120 6.14 -4.77 4.50
CA ALA A 120 5.15 -5.10 3.49
C ALA A 120 3.90 -4.24 3.68
N VAL A 121 3.40 -3.63 2.60
CA VAL A 121 2.19 -2.79 2.62
C VAL A 121 1.10 -3.39 1.74
N ASP A 122 -0.17 -3.27 2.18
CA ASP A 122 -1.37 -3.76 1.52
C ASP A 122 -1.46 -5.29 1.45
N ALA A 123 -0.56 -5.94 0.74
CA ALA A 123 -0.48 -7.40 0.63
C ALA A 123 0.43 -7.99 1.70
N THR A 124 0.13 -9.20 2.13
CA THR A 124 0.86 -9.89 3.21
C THR A 124 2.02 -10.72 2.67
N VAL A 125 3.00 -10.95 3.53
CA VAL A 125 4.09 -11.92 3.33
C VAL A 125 4.09 -12.96 4.46
N ASN A 126 4.57 -14.17 4.17
CA ASN A 126 4.65 -15.25 5.16
C ASN A 126 5.99 -15.23 5.93
N GLU A 127 6.89 -14.32 5.61
CA GLU A 127 8.19 -14.20 6.28
C GLU A 127 8.06 -13.42 7.61
N PRO A 128 8.31 -14.05 8.77
CA PRO A 128 8.06 -13.44 10.08
C PRO A 128 9.03 -12.30 10.43
N THR A 129 10.11 -12.11 9.67
CA THR A 129 11.06 -11.03 9.92
C THR A 129 10.67 -9.70 9.27
N ALA A 130 9.62 -9.67 8.43
CA ALA A 130 9.06 -8.45 7.87
C ALA A 130 7.91 -7.93 8.72
N TYR A 131 7.77 -6.62 8.84
CA TYR A 131 6.54 -5.98 9.31
C TYR A 131 5.51 -5.93 8.19
N ILE A 132 4.24 -5.97 8.56
CA ILE A 132 3.11 -5.88 7.63
C ILE A 132 2.21 -4.74 8.08
N LEU A 133 1.90 -3.82 7.17
CA LEU A 133 0.89 -2.79 7.36
C LEU A 133 -0.11 -2.91 6.20
N SER A 134 -1.26 -3.49 6.47
CA SER A 134 -2.23 -3.87 5.45
C SER A 134 -3.61 -3.27 5.74
N ASN A 135 -4.37 -3.01 4.67
CA ASN A 135 -5.81 -2.90 4.80
C ASN A 135 -6.38 -4.28 5.23
N ASN A 136 -7.40 -4.28 6.07
CA ASN A 136 -8.06 -5.53 6.47
C ASN A 136 -8.92 -6.07 5.32
N GLN A 137 -8.27 -6.85 4.44
CA GLN A 137 -8.84 -7.29 3.17
C GLN A 137 -9.99 -8.29 3.35
N GLU A 138 -9.94 -9.14 4.38
CA GLU A 138 -11.05 -10.05 4.69
C GLU A 138 -12.29 -9.27 5.11
N GLU A 139 -12.12 -8.30 6.02
CA GLU A 139 -13.22 -7.45 6.48
C GLU A 139 -13.75 -6.55 5.35
N TYR A 140 -12.87 -6.05 4.47
CA TYR A 140 -13.25 -5.32 3.27
C TYR A 140 -14.26 -6.10 2.43
N ALA A 141 -13.93 -7.34 2.10
CA ALA A 141 -14.79 -8.15 1.25
C ALA A 141 -16.07 -8.60 1.97
N ARG A 142 -15.94 -8.96 3.26
CA ARG A 142 -17.08 -9.36 4.09
C ARG A 142 -18.13 -8.25 4.17
N LEU A 143 -17.73 -7.02 4.49
CA LEU A 143 -18.63 -5.87 4.60
C LEU A 143 -19.37 -5.61 3.28
N GLY A 144 -18.64 -5.58 2.16
CA GLY A 144 -19.24 -5.37 0.85
C GLY A 144 -20.19 -6.49 0.42
N ALA A 145 -19.80 -7.74 0.67
CA ALA A 145 -20.62 -8.90 0.33
C ALA A 145 -21.90 -8.96 1.17
N GLU A 146 -21.80 -8.77 2.49
CA GLU A 146 -22.97 -8.72 3.39
C GLU A 146 -23.94 -7.62 2.96
N TRP A 147 -23.44 -6.40 2.70
CA TRP A 147 -24.29 -5.32 2.19
C TRP A 147 -25.03 -5.70 0.90
N LEU A 148 -24.30 -6.27 -0.07
CA LEU A 148 -24.90 -6.68 -1.34
C LEU A 148 -25.98 -7.75 -1.16
N PHE A 149 -25.69 -8.79 -0.37
CA PHE A 149 -26.61 -9.89 -0.15
C PHE A 149 -27.85 -9.47 0.65
N GLU A 150 -27.69 -8.58 1.63
CA GLU A 150 -28.82 -7.96 2.35
C GLU A 150 -29.68 -7.09 1.41
N LYS A 151 -29.04 -6.32 0.52
CA LYS A 151 -29.71 -5.49 -0.46
C LYS A 151 -30.55 -6.30 -1.44
N LEU A 152 -30.08 -7.48 -1.81
CA LEU A 152 -30.82 -8.46 -2.65
C LEU A 152 -31.89 -9.24 -1.86
N GLY A 153 -32.03 -8.99 -0.54
CA GLY A 153 -32.99 -9.74 0.29
C GLY A 153 -32.58 -11.18 0.58
N GLY A 154 -31.32 -11.50 0.42
CA GLY A 154 -30.72 -12.81 0.71
C GLY A 154 -30.86 -13.83 -0.42
N GLU A 155 -31.33 -13.44 -1.60
CA GLU A 155 -31.47 -14.30 -2.79
C GLU A 155 -31.19 -13.51 -4.07
N GLY A 156 -30.59 -14.14 -5.08
CA GLY A 156 -30.32 -13.52 -6.39
C GLY A 156 -29.01 -13.96 -7.01
N ASN A 157 -28.79 -13.52 -8.24
CA ASN A 157 -27.68 -13.85 -9.10
C ASN A 157 -26.59 -12.79 -8.99
N VAL A 158 -25.44 -13.13 -8.47
CA VAL A 158 -24.32 -12.21 -8.28
C VAL A 158 -23.18 -12.49 -9.26
N PHE A 159 -22.69 -11.44 -9.92
CA PHE A 159 -21.45 -11.48 -10.67
C PHE A 159 -20.30 -11.06 -9.76
N TYR A 160 -19.38 -11.98 -9.53
CA TYR A 160 -18.23 -11.80 -8.63
C TYR A 160 -16.98 -11.48 -9.45
N MET A 161 -16.53 -10.22 -9.40
CA MET A 161 -15.41 -9.71 -10.18
C MET A 161 -14.20 -9.47 -9.28
N ARG A 162 -13.31 -10.45 -9.22
CA ARG A 162 -12.12 -10.49 -8.35
C ARG A 162 -10.97 -9.64 -8.89
N GLY A 163 -9.91 -9.53 -8.07
CA GLY A 163 -8.69 -8.80 -8.42
C GLY A 163 -7.71 -9.61 -9.25
N LEU A 164 -6.44 -9.62 -8.80
CA LEU A 164 -5.34 -10.33 -9.46
C LEU A 164 -5.18 -11.72 -8.86
N ALA A 165 -5.34 -12.74 -9.68
CA ALA A 165 -5.24 -14.15 -9.26
C ALA A 165 -3.90 -14.46 -8.58
N GLY A 166 -3.95 -15.09 -7.40
CA GLY A 166 -2.78 -15.48 -6.60
C GLY A 166 -2.12 -14.34 -5.83
N HIS A 167 -2.72 -13.14 -5.83
CA HIS A 167 -2.27 -12.03 -5.02
C HIS A 167 -2.91 -12.12 -3.62
N SER A 168 -2.09 -12.01 -2.55
CA SER A 168 -2.57 -12.25 -1.18
C SER A 168 -3.72 -11.34 -0.73
N ALA A 169 -3.82 -10.12 -1.27
CA ALA A 169 -4.97 -9.25 -0.99
C ALA A 169 -6.27 -9.77 -1.68
N ASP A 170 -6.18 -10.35 -2.88
CA ASP A 170 -7.32 -10.97 -3.55
C ASP A 170 -7.77 -12.25 -2.83
N ASP A 171 -6.80 -13.09 -2.43
CA ASP A 171 -7.08 -14.33 -1.70
C ASP A 171 -7.73 -14.03 -0.33
N ALA A 172 -7.28 -12.99 0.38
CA ALA A 172 -7.89 -12.57 1.64
C ALA A 172 -9.33 -12.02 1.44
N ARG A 173 -9.57 -11.28 0.35
CA ARG A 173 -10.92 -10.83 -0.02
C ARG A 173 -11.84 -12.00 -0.32
N ASP A 174 -11.34 -13.03 -1.00
CA ASP A 174 -12.10 -14.25 -1.28
C ASP A 174 -12.54 -14.95 0.02
N VAL A 175 -11.64 -15.06 1.00
CA VAL A 175 -11.98 -15.59 2.33
C VAL A 175 -13.12 -14.78 2.99
N GLY A 176 -13.05 -13.45 2.95
CA GLY A 176 -14.07 -12.57 3.52
C GLY A 176 -15.41 -12.67 2.77
N PHE A 177 -15.38 -12.73 1.44
CA PHE A 177 -16.56 -12.90 0.59
C PHE A 177 -17.26 -14.24 0.85
N ASP A 178 -16.50 -15.34 0.88
CA ASP A 178 -17.03 -16.67 1.13
C ASP A 178 -17.62 -16.80 2.55
N ALA A 179 -17.00 -16.15 3.54
CA ALA A 179 -17.52 -16.12 4.91
C ALA A 179 -18.89 -15.41 4.97
N ALA A 180 -19.09 -14.35 4.21
CA ALA A 180 -20.38 -13.69 4.07
C ALA A 180 -21.37 -14.60 3.31
N LEU A 181 -20.98 -15.15 2.14
CA LEU A 181 -21.82 -15.98 1.30
C LEU A 181 -22.39 -17.19 2.02
N ALA A 182 -21.62 -17.78 2.94
CA ALA A 182 -22.07 -18.91 3.75
C ALA A 182 -23.35 -18.64 4.58
N ASN A 183 -23.66 -17.37 4.85
CA ASN A 183 -24.86 -16.95 5.59
C ASN A 183 -26.07 -16.68 4.67
N TYR A 184 -25.89 -16.67 3.34
CA TYR A 184 -26.93 -16.32 2.37
C TYR A 184 -27.11 -17.42 1.31
N PRO A 185 -27.71 -18.58 1.67
CA PRO A 185 -27.81 -19.73 0.78
C PRO A 185 -28.72 -19.52 -0.45
N GLY A 186 -29.44 -18.40 -0.54
CA GLY A 186 -30.23 -18.03 -1.71
C GLY A 186 -29.46 -17.19 -2.73
N ILE A 187 -28.24 -16.77 -2.41
CA ILE A 187 -27.37 -16.08 -3.36
C ILE A 187 -26.64 -17.12 -4.23
N GLU A 188 -26.69 -16.91 -5.54
CA GLU A 188 -26.00 -17.73 -6.53
C GLU A 188 -24.90 -16.91 -7.21
N ILE A 189 -23.66 -17.38 -7.15
CA ILE A 189 -22.56 -16.79 -7.92
C ILE A 189 -22.63 -17.35 -9.34
N ILE A 190 -23.23 -16.59 -10.25
CA ILE A 190 -23.48 -17.02 -11.63
C ILE A 190 -22.25 -16.96 -12.52
N ASN A 191 -21.28 -16.13 -12.14
CA ASN A 191 -19.98 -16.07 -12.77
C ASN A 191 -18.96 -15.46 -11.82
N GLU A 192 -17.73 -15.95 -11.89
CA GLU A 192 -16.56 -15.47 -11.15
C GLU A 192 -15.43 -15.23 -12.15
N VAL A 193 -14.84 -14.03 -12.12
CA VAL A 193 -13.74 -13.66 -13.01
C VAL A 193 -12.66 -12.88 -12.28
N HIS A 194 -11.42 -13.05 -12.73
CA HIS A 194 -10.33 -12.19 -12.29
C HIS A 194 -10.16 -11.04 -13.28
N THR A 195 -10.21 -9.81 -12.76
CA THR A 195 -10.06 -8.57 -13.56
C THR A 195 -8.61 -8.09 -13.63
N GLY A 196 -7.74 -8.66 -12.79
CA GLY A 196 -6.37 -8.17 -12.62
C GLY A 196 -6.29 -6.73 -12.12
N TRP A 197 -7.39 -6.18 -11.56
CA TRP A 197 -7.57 -4.75 -11.25
C TRP A 197 -7.32 -3.83 -12.45
N SER A 198 -7.56 -4.34 -13.65
CA SER A 198 -7.44 -3.62 -14.92
C SER A 198 -8.80 -3.04 -15.33
N GLN A 199 -8.87 -1.72 -15.50
CA GLN A 199 -10.08 -1.03 -15.94
C GLN A 199 -10.57 -1.57 -17.29
N ASP A 200 -9.67 -1.75 -18.25
CA ASP A 200 -9.99 -2.27 -19.59
C ASP A 200 -10.55 -3.70 -19.54
N GLN A 201 -9.90 -4.57 -18.74
CA GLN A 201 -10.35 -5.97 -18.61
C GLN A 201 -11.68 -6.06 -17.89
N GLY A 202 -11.86 -5.31 -16.80
CA GLY A 202 -13.12 -5.28 -16.07
C GLY A 202 -14.28 -4.75 -16.91
N SER A 203 -14.07 -3.66 -17.65
CA SER A 203 -15.04 -3.12 -18.60
C SER A 203 -15.45 -4.17 -19.64
N GLN A 204 -14.48 -4.82 -20.29
CA GLN A 204 -14.79 -5.84 -21.31
C GLN A 204 -15.55 -7.02 -20.72
N GLN A 205 -15.16 -7.52 -19.56
CA GLN A 205 -15.83 -8.63 -18.88
C GLN A 205 -17.29 -8.28 -18.51
N MET A 206 -17.55 -7.03 -18.07
CA MET A 206 -18.90 -6.60 -17.78
C MET A 206 -19.75 -6.45 -19.04
N LEU A 207 -19.20 -5.85 -20.11
CA LEU A 207 -19.90 -5.77 -21.41
C LEU A 207 -20.21 -7.16 -21.98
N ASP A 208 -19.30 -8.12 -21.86
CA ASP A 208 -19.54 -9.51 -22.27
C ASP A 208 -20.64 -10.16 -21.43
N MET A 209 -20.70 -9.88 -20.12
CA MET A 209 -21.77 -10.35 -19.23
C MET A 209 -23.12 -9.79 -19.66
N ILE A 210 -23.22 -8.47 -19.88
CA ILE A 210 -24.44 -7.82 -20.36
C ILE A 210 -24.88 -8.43 -21.72
N ALA A 211 -23.93 -8.56 -22.65
CA ALA A 211 -24.22 -9.12 -23.98
C ALA A 211 -24.64 -10.59 -23.94
N SER A 212 -24.30 -11.35 -22.92
CA SER A 212 -24.72 -12.74 -22.73
C SER A 212 -26.23 -12.90 -22.48
N GLY A 213 -26.86 -11.85 -21.95
CA GLY A 213 -28.25 -11.85 -21.52
C GLY A 213 -28.52 -12.73 -20.30
N ILE A 214 -27.51 -13.15 -19.58
CA ILE A 214 -27.65 -13.86 -18.29
C ILE A 214 -28.10 -12.84 -17.24
N PRO A 215 -29.19 -13.09 -16.52
CA PRO A 215 -29.66 -12.16 -15.49
C PRO A 215 -28.63 -11.99 -14.36
N VAL A 216 -28.27 -10.74 -14.09
CA VAL A 216 -27.42 -10.33 -12.95
C VAL A 216 -28.29 -9.48 -12.05
N ASP A 217 -28.37 -9.82 -10.76
CA ASP A 217 -29.13 -9.07 -9.77
C ASP A 217 -28.22 -8.14 -8.94
N GLY A 218 -26.91 -8.41 -8.90
CA GLY A 218 -25.93 -7.57 -8.23
C GLY A 218 -24.49 -7.86 -8.66
N VAL A 219 -23.60 -6.88 -8.49
CA VAL A 219 -22.17 -7.00 -8.82
C VAL A 219 -21.32 -6.69 -7.59
N TRP A 220 -20.42 -7.60 -7.25
CA TRP A 220 -19.34 -7.33 -6.32
C TRP A 220 -18.03 -7.17 -7.08
N THR A 221 -17.36 -6.06 -6.87
CA THR A 221 -16.07 -5.78 -7.48
C THR A 221 -15.15 -5.00 -6.53
N SER A 222 -13.93 -4.72 -6.96
CA SER A 222 -12.96 -3.98 -6.15
C SER A 222 -11.93 -3.27 -7.03
N GLY A 223 -12.02 -1.95 -7.08
CA GLY A 223 -11.03 -1.11 -7.73
C GLY A 223 -11.23 -0.90 -9.25
N ILE A 224 -12.31 -1.45 -9.82
CA ILE A 224 -12.71 -1.24 -11.22
C ILE A 224 -14.19 -0.79 -11.33
N ASP A 225 -14.73 -0.30 -10.26
CA ASP A 225 -16.15 -0.08 -9.98
C ASP A 225 -16.78 0.93 -10.93
N ASN A 226 -16.05 1.99 -11.25
CA ASN A 226 -16.48 3.03 -12.18
C ASN A 226 -16.78 2.47 -13.57
N VAL A 227 -15.94 1.60 -14.13
CA VAL A 227 -16.17 1.03 -15.47
C VAL A 227 -17.30 0.00 -15.49
N ILE A 228 -17.68 -0.54 -14.34
CA ILE A 228 -18.89 -1.39 -14.23
C ILE A 228 -20.14 -0.52 -14.36
N VAL A 229 -20.20 0.63 -13.68
CA VAL A 229 -21.29 1.60 -13.82
C VAL A 229 -21.36 2.09 -15.27
N ASP A 230 -20.22 2.47 -15.85
CA ASP A 230 -20.13 2.94 -17.24
C ASP A 230 -20.68 1.87 -18.22
N ALA A 231 -20.35 0.60 -18.02
CA ALA A 231 -20.82 -0.48 -18.88
C ALA A 231 -22.35 -0.62 -18.89
N TYR A 232 -23.02 -0.48 -17.73
CA TYR A 232 -24.47 -0.47 -17.64
C TYR A 232 -25.07 0.76 -18.33
N VAL A 233 -24.54 1.95 -18.05
CA VAL A 233 -25.03 3.23 -18.61
C VAL A 233 -24.86 3.25 -20.13
N ASP A 234 -23.70 2.86 -20.64
CA ASP A 234 -23.41 2.87 -22.08
C ASP A 234 -24.22 1.81 -22.87
N SER A 235 -24.62 0.74 -22.19
CA SER A 235 -25.46 -0.30 -22.77
C SER A 235 -26.95 -0.03 -22.65
N ASP A 236 -27.39 1.07 -22.04
CA ASP A 236 -28.78 1.42 -21.74
C ASP A 236 -29.51 0.31 -20.97
N GLU A 237 -28.76 -0.42 -20.10
CA GLU A 237 -29.29 -1.50 -19.26
C GLU A 237 -29.64 -0.97 -17.86
N PRO A 238 -30.71 -1.51 -17.23
CA PRO A 238 -31.03 -1.14 -15.85
C PRO A 238 -29.88 -1.44 -14.89
N LEU A 239 -29.51 -0.43 -14.06
CA LEU A 239 -28.51 -0.60 -13.03
C LEU A 239 -28.98 -1.63 -11.99
N VAL A 240 -28.04 -2.43 -11.52
CA VAL A 240 -28.21 -3.34 -10.38
C VAL A 240 -27.39 -2.82 -9.19
N PRO A 241 -27.62 -3.29 -7.95
CA PRO A 241 -26.76 -2.97 -6.82
C PRO A 241 -25.28 -3.32 -7.08
N ILE A 242 -24.39 -2.36 -6.85
CA ILE A 242 -22.94 -2.50 -7.09
C ILE A 242 -22.17 -2.21 -5.82
N VAL A 243 -21.30 -3.14 -5.43
CA VAL A 243 -20.27 -2.92 -4.40
C VAL A 243 -18.94 -2.71 -5.05
N GLY A 244 -18.21 -1.71 -4.58
CA GLY A 244 -16.87 -1.40 -5.06
C GLY A 244 -15.95 -0.85 -4.01
N ALA A 245 -14.76 -0.43 -4.44
CA ALA A 245 -13.81 0.33 -3.63
C ALA A 245 -14.19 1.82 -3.59
N ASP A 246 -13.51 2.57 -2.74
CA ASP A 246 -13.70 4.01 -2.58
C ASP A 246 -12.97 4.85 -3.64
N ASN A 247 -12.93 4.37 -4.90
CA ASN A 247 -12.35 5.12 -6.01
C ASN A 247 -13.09 6.44 -6.25
N SER A 248 -12.36 7.51 -6.53
CA SER A 248 -12.90 8.86 -6.69
C SER A 248 -14.10 8.92 -7.65
N GLN A 249 -14.00 8.32 -8.83
CA GLN A 249 -15.10 8.33 -9.79
C GLN A 249 -16.30 7.51 -9.33
N PHE A 250 -16.09 6.34 -8.71
CA PHE A 250 -17.19 5.54 -8.19
C PHE A 250 -17.91 6.24 -7.04
N VAL A 251 -17.17 6.87 -6.13
CA VAL A 251 -17.75 7.68 -5.05
C VAL A 251 -18.58 8.85 -5.61
N GLN A 252 -18.11 9.50 -6.69
CA GLN A 252 -18.90 10.52 -7.37
C GLN A 252 -20.17 9.93 -8.03
N TYR A 253 -20.10 8.76 -8.63
CA TYR A 253 -21.25 8.07 -9.24
C TYR A 253 -22.29 7.68 -8.20
N LEU A 254 -21.89 7.21 -7.03
CA LEU A 254 -22.80 6.91 -5.92
C LEU A 254 -23.62 8.13 -5.46
N GLY A 255 -23.08 9.35 -5.67
CA GLY A 255 -23.76 10.61 -5.35
C GLY A 255 -24.51 11.23 -6.53
N SER A 256 -24.32 10.80 -7.78
CA SER A 256 -24.78 11.54 -8.94
C SER A 256 -25.51 10.71 -10.01
N VAL A 257 -25.26 9.41 -10.13
CA VAL A 257 -25.91 8.55 -11.15
C VAL A 257 -27.30 8.15 -10.66
N GLU A 258 -28.32 8.59 -11.38
CA GLU A 258 -29.71 8.29 -11.04
C GLU A 258 -30.00 6.78 -11.14
N GLY A 259 -30.58 6.22 -10.10
CA GLY A 259 -30.95 4.80 -10.05
C GLY A 259 -29.82 3.87 -9.61
N LEU A 260 -28.58 4.37 -9.42
CA LEU A 260 -27.49 3.58 -8.86
C LEU A 260 -27.71 3.37 -7.36
N GLU A 261 -27.93 2.14 -6.94
CA GLU A 261 -27.83 1.70 -5.56
C GLU A 261 -26.45 1.02 -5.40
N GLY A 262 -25.65 1.49 -4.45
CA GLY A 262 -24.30 0.95 -4.31
C GLY A 262 -23.63 1.29 -2.99
N ALA A 263 -22.56 0.56 -2.73
CA ALA A 263 -21.71 0.82 -1.58
C ALA A 263 -20.24 0.83 -1.96
N ALA A 264 -19.51 1.80 -1.42
CA ALA A 264 -18.05 1.82 -1.48
C ALA A 264 -17.47 1.33 -0.15
N VAL A 265 -16.48 0.44 -0.22
CA VAL A 265 -15.71 -0.01 0.94
C VAL A 265 -14.33 0.63 0.86
N THR A 266 -13.89 1.29 1.94
CA THR A 266 -12.63 2.02 1.93
C THR A 266 -11.43 1.08 1.88
N ASN A 267 -10.47 1.40 1.02
CA ASN A 267 -9.24 0.65 0.83
C ASN A 267 -8.11 1.62 0.44
N PRO A 268 -7.62 2.45 1.38
CA PRO A 268 -6.73 3.55 1.07
C PRO A 268 -5.36 3.08 0.56
N GLY A 269 -4.91 3.61 -0.58
CA GLY A 269 -3.54 3.43 -1.09
C GLY A 269 -2.48 4.07 -0.19
N THR A 270 -2.91 4.96 0.68
CA THR A 270 -2.07 5.68 1.64
C THR A 270 -1.44 4.81 2.73
N VAL A 271 -1.74 3.49 2.75
CA VAL A 271 -0.94 2.49 3.49
C VAL A 271 0.54 2.53 3.09
N GLY A 272 0.87 2.98 1.87
CA GLY A 272 2.25 3.23 1.44
C GLY A 272 2.95 4.27 2.31
N GLY A 273 2.32 5.43 2.51
CA GLY A 273 2.82 6.49 3.39
C GLY A 273 2.91 6.05 4.86
N ALA A 274 1.90 5.31 5.33
CA ALA A 274 1.95 4.69 6.66
C ALA A 274 3.13 3.71 6.79
N GLY A 275 3.48 3.00 5.72
CA GLY A 275 4.68 2.15 5.65
C GLY A 275 5.98 2.92 5.86
N VAL A 276 6.09 4.16 5.35
CA VAL A 276 7.24 5.04 5.63
C VAL A 276 7.31 5.37 7.11
N THR A 277 6.18 5.73 7.73
CA THR A 277 6.13 6.00 9.17
C THR A 277 6.54 4.78 10.01
N LEU A 278 6.10 3.58 9.61
CA LEU A 278 6.49 2.34 10.28
C LEU A 278 8.01 2.07 10.12
N ALA A 279 8.54 2.24 8.91
CA ALA A 279 9.98 2.11 8.65
C ALA A 279 10.81 3.09 9.50
N LEU A 280 10.38 4.35 9.61
CA LEU A 280 11.06 5.35 10.44
C LEU A 280 11.02 5.00 11.93
N LYS A 281 9.92 4.47 12.45
CA LYS A 281 9.86 3.97 13.84
C LYS A 281 10.88 2.87 14.12
N ILE A 282 11.12 1.98 13.14
CA ILE A 282 12.15 0.94 13.26
C ILE A 282 13.56 1.55 13.20
N LEU A 283 13.81 2.42 12.23
CA LEU A 283 15.11 3.07 12.04
C LEU A 283 15.51 3.95 13.24
N ASN A 284 14.53 4.61 13.86
CA ASN A 284 14.72 5.44 15.05
C ASN A 284 14.81 4.62 16.36
N GLY A 285 14.70 3.29 16.27
CA GLY A 285 14.80 2.40 17.45
C GLY A 285 13.59 2.41 18.36
N GLU A 286 12.44 2.92 17.91
CA GLU A 286 11.16 2.82 18.61
C GLU A 286 10.58 1.40 18.53
N LEU A 287 10.88 0.69 17.44
CA LEU A 287 10.54 -0.72 17.22
C LEU A 287 11.81 -1.52 16.92
N PRO A 288 11.85 -2.83 17.25
CA PRO A 288 12.97 -3.68 16.89
C PRO A 288 13.11 -3.85 15.38
N LEU A 289 14.29 -4.29 14.92
CA LEU A 289 14.59 -4.50 13.49
C LEU A 289 13.59 -5.48 12.83
N THR A 290 13.16 -6.49 13.57
CA THR A 290 12.18 -7.49 13.14
C THR A 290 11.11 -7.64 14.20
N PRO A 291 9.87 -8.03 13.84
CA PRO A 291 8.81 -8.27 14.80
C PRO A 291 9.20 -9.29 15.88
N GLU A 292 8.75 -9.10 17.11
CA GLU A 292 9.02 -10.02 18.22
C GLU A 292 8.08 -11.24 18.23
N SER A 293 6.91 -11.11 17.60
CA SER A 293 5.88 -12.16 17.53
C SER A 293 4.94 -11.88 16.35
N ALA A 294 4.09 -12.85 16.03
CA ALA A 294 3.02 -12.68 15.05
C ALA A 294 2.07 -11.52 15.40
N ASP A 295 1.79 -11.29 16.69
CA ASP A 295 0.91 -10.21 17.14
C ASP A 295 1.52 -8.82 16.95
N THR A 296 2.85 -8.71 16.90
CA THR A 296 3.57 -7.46 16.65
C THR A 296 3.99 -7.28 15.19
N GLN A 297 3.82 -8.33 14.38
CA GLN A 297 4.19 -8.33 12.97
C GLN A 297 3.24 -7.48 12.12
N MET A 298 1.93 -7.51 12.42
CA MET A 298 0.91 -6.97 11.54
C MET A 298 0.15 -5.82 12.20
N VAL A 299 0.01 -4.74 11.43
CA VAL A 299 -0.89 -3.62 11.69
C VAL A 299 -1.94 -3.61 10.60
N THR A 300 -3.21 -3.55 10.98
CA THR A 300 -4.32 -3.46 10.02
C THR A 300 -5.02 -2.11 10.07
N VAL A 301 -5.44 -1.64 8.91
CA VAL A 301 -6.36 -0.51 8.74
C VAL A 301 -7.73 -1.08 8.43
N ASP A 302 -8.68 -0.88 9.34
CA ASP A 302 -10.01 -1.42 9.15
C ASP A 302 -10.81 -0.60 8.13
N PRO A 303 -11.55 -1.26 7.23
CA PRO A 303 -12.38 -0.59 6.23
C PRO A 303 -13.66 -0.02 6.83
N VAL A 304 -14.21 0.96 6.13
CA VAL A 304 -15.54 1.52 6.40
C VAL A 304 -16.39 1.37 5.14
N LEU A 305 -17.65 0.98 5.30
CA LEU A 305 -18.59 0.88 4.19
C LEU A 305 -19.46 2.15 4.13
N TRP A 306 -19.58 2.73 2.93
CA TRP A 306 -20.42 3.90 2.63
C TRP A 306 -21.58 3.48 1.71
N ASP A 307 -22.76 3.38 2.26
CA ASP A 307 -23.98 2.96 1.57
C ASP A 307 -24.77 4.18 1.07
N ASN A 308 -24.90 4.35 -0.24
CA ASN A 308 -25.62 5.49 -0.81
C ASN A 308 -27.15 5.43 -0.62
N THR A 309 -27.67 4.35 -0.06
CA THR A 309 -29.11 4.21 0.24
C THR A 309 -29.49 4.64 1.65
N THR A 310 -28.51 5.02 2.48
CA THR A 310 -28.72 5.54 3.83
C THR A 310 -28.35 7.02 3.94
N GLU A 311 -28.98 7.77 4.84
CA GLU A 311 -28.64 9.19 5.07
C GLU A 311 -27.20 9.36 5.56
N GLU A 312 -26.71 8.45 6.41
CA GLU A 312 -25.34 8.47 6.92
C GLU A 312 -24.32 8.20 5.79
N GLY A 313 -24.54 7.17 4.99
CA GLY A 313 -23.67 6.86 3.87
C GLY A 313 -23.67 7.94 2.80
N GLN A 314 -24.82 8.52 2.48
CA GLN A 314 -24.90 9.68 1.57
C GLN A 314 -24.10 10.88 2.08
N ALA A 315 -24.12 11.14 3.38
CA ALA A 315 -23.33 12.21 3.98
C ALA A 315 -21.83 11.94 3.91
N LEU A 316 -21.40 10.69 4.14
CA LEU A 316 -20.01 10.26 4.01
C LEU A 316 -19.53 10.38 2.54
N ILE A 317 -20.32 9.89 1.59
CA ILE A 317 -20.05 9.99 0.15
C ILE A 317 -19.91 11.44 -0.28
N ALA A 318 -20.87 12.30 0.10
CA ALA A 318 -20.85 13.72 -0.24
C ALA A 318 -19.64 14.45 0.40
N GLY A 319 -19.22 14.04 1.58
CA GLY A 319 -18.04 14.61 2.26
C GLY A 319 -16.71 14.14 1.69
N ALA A 320 -16.69 12.93 1.08
CA ALA A 320 -15.50 12.31 0.53
C ALA A 320 -15.32 12.56 -0.99
N ALA A 321 -16.44 12.86 -1.71
CA ALA A 321 -16.40 13.07 -3.15
C ALA A 321 -15.45 14.21 -3.53
N ARG A 322 -14.54 13.95 -4.48
CA ARG A 322 -13.50 14.87 -4.94
C ARG A 322 -13.43 14.84 -6.47
N ASP A 323 -13.36 16.01 -7.08
CA ASP A 323 -13.21 16.21 -8.53
C ASP A 323 -11.77 16.54 -8.96
N ASP A 324 -10.88 16.74 -7.99
CA ASP A 324 -9.45 17.01 -8.19
C ASP A 324 -8.56 15.76 -8.18
N LEU A 325 -9.13 14.58 -7.90
CA LEU A 325 -8.42 13.31 -7.90
C LEU A 325 -8.53 12.59 -9.25
N HIS A 326 -7.52 11.78 -9.54
CA HIS A 326 -7.62 10.84 -10.66
C HIS A 326 -8.80 9.87 -10.41
N PRO A 327 -9.61 9.56 -11.45
CA PRO A 327 -10.82 8.74 -11.32
C PRO A 327 -10.65 7.41 -10.55
N THR A 328 -9.49 6.80 -10.67
CA THR A 328 -9.18 5.48 -10.08
C THR A 328 -8.39 5.54 -8.77
N TRP A 329 -8.16 6.75 -8.23
CA TRP A 329 -7.55 6.90 -6.91
C TRP A 329 -8.61 6.72 -5.83
N PRO A 330 -8.33 5.98 -4.74
CA PRO A 330 -9.12 6.05 -3.52
C PRO A 330 -9.26 7.49 -3.01
N VAL A 331 -10.39 7.80 -2.39
CA VAL A 331 -10.58 9.16 -1.84
C VAL A 331 -9.97 9.34 -0.46
N GLY A 332 -9.54 8.24 0.17
CA GLY A 332 -8.91 8.22 1.49
C GLY A 332 -7.44 8.62 1.47
N LEU A 333 -7.16 9.93 1.37
CA LEU A 333 -5.79 10.44 1.19
C LEU A 333 -4.91 10.40 2.44
N GLN A 334 -5.44 10.03 3.61
CA GLN A 334 -4.69 9.98 4.86
C GLN A 334 -5.14 8.84 5.75
N ILE A 335 -4.23 8.31 6.55
CA ILE A 335 -4.53 7.36 7.64
C ILE A 335 -4.21 8.05 8.97
N PRO A 336 -5.24 8.36 9.79
CA PRO A 336 -5.06 9.04 11.07
C PRO A 336 -4.05 8.33 11.97
N GLY A 337 -3.07 9.08 12.48
CA GLY A 337 -2.02 8.55 13.36
C GLY A 337 -0.83 7.91 12.61
N TRP A 338 -0.92 7.75 11.27
CA TRP A 338 0.14 7.15 10.44
C TRP A 338 0.70 8.10 9.39
N THR A 339 -0.13 8.96 8.81
CA THR A 339 0.31 9.91 7.78
C THR A 339 0.25 11.34 8.30
N THR A 340 1.16 12.21 7.83
CA THR A 340 1.33 13.59 8.34
C THR A 340 1.43 14.62 7.21
N TYR A 341 1.47 14.20 5.96
CA TYR A 341 1.45 15.10 4.80
C TYR A 341 0.08 15.75 4.58
N THR A 342 0.01 16.75 3.72
CA THR A 342 -1.24 17.38 3.30
C THR A 342 -1.79 16.71 2.05
N ASP A 343 -3.10 16.85 1.80
CA ASP A 343 -3.73 16.36 0.56
C ASP A 343 -3.04 16.92 -0.69
N ASP A 344 -2.67 18.19 -0.68
CA ASP A 344 -1.94 18.80 -1.82
C ASP A 344 -0.59 18.12 -2.08
N ALA A 345 0.09 17.66 -1.03
CA ALA A 345 1.40 17.01 -1.17
C ALA A 345 1.30 15.63 -1.84
N ILE A 346 0.29 14.83 -1.47
CA ILE A 346 0.10 13.52 -2.13
C ILE A 346 -0.38 13.71 -3.57
N ILE A 347 -1.25 14.68 -3.84
CA ILE A 347 -1.75 14.97 -5.20
C ILE A 347 -0.61 15.48 -6.10
N ALA A 348 0.29 16.31 -5.57
CA ALA A 348 1.45 16.81 -6.32
C ALA A 348 2.44 15.70 -6.68
N CYS A 349 2.53 14.64 -5.87
CA CYS A 349 3.37 13.45 -6.10
C CYS A 349 4.84 13.79 -6.43
N GLU A 350 5.42 14.80 -5.76
CA GLU A 350 6.78 15.27 -6.02
C GLU A 350 7.83 14.24 -5.55
N ASP A 351 8.94 14.15 -6.27
CA ASP A 351 10.06 13.29 -5.93
C ASP A 351 10.81 13.79 -4.68
N VAL A 352 11.37 12.88 -3.92
CA VAL A 352 12.21 13.16 -2.75
C VAL A 352 13.65 12.75 -3.07
N GLY A 353 14.56 13.73 -3.08
CA GLY A 353 16.00 13.54 -3.28
C GLY A 353 16.46 13.63 -4.74
#